data_5e32726697e79e5ba824d508e06ee0c4
#
_entry.id   5e32726697e79e5ba824d508e06ee0c4
#
_cell.length_a   1.000
_cell.length_b   1.000
_cell.length_c   1.000
_cell.angle_alpha   90.00
_cell.angle_beta   90.00
_cell.angle_gamma   90.00
#
_symmetry.space_group_name_H-M   'P 1'
#
loop_
_entity.id
_entity.type
_entity.pdbx_description
1 polymer ?
#
loop_
_entity_poly.entity_id
_entity_poly.type
_entity_poly.pdbx_seq_one_letter_code
_entity_poly.pdbx_strand_id
1 'polypeptide(L)'
;MRSANPALNNNTFRNTRRVSGEQAMSIDGTVNKTALSLLLVMTSAIYTWNNPEVGLALFWPVTIFTFVLLMITIFNKKSAPITVPLYCLAEGLVLGGISAYANALYPGIANQAIALTFGILAALLFLYKSRLIAATENFKLGVFSATFGILIIYVLNPVSYTHLRAHETSGY
;
A
#
# COMPACT_ATOMS: atom_id res chain seq x y z
N MET A 1 13.92 42.17 4.76
CA MET A 1 13.08 41.99 5.98
C MET A 1 13.67 40.84 6.80
N ARG A 2 14.13 41.10 8.02
CA ARG A 2 14.62 40.06 8.94
C ARG A 2 13.39 39.40 9.58
N SER A 3 13.19 38.10 9.40
CA SER A 3 12.12 37.41 10.12
C SER A 3 12.49 37.35 11.60
N ALA A 4 11.54 37.70 12.47
CA ALA A 4 11.72 37.71 13.93
C ALA A 4 11.71 36.29 14.56
N ASN A 5 11.58 35.24 13.74
CA ASN A 5 11.56 33.86 14.23
C ASN A 5 12.98 33.27 14.23
N PRO A 6 13.58 32.99 15.40
CA PRO A 6 14.94 32.45 15.51
C PRO A 6 15.12 31.07 14.88
N ALA A 7 14.02 30.31 14.63
CA ALA A 7 14.05 29.03 13.93
C ALA A 7 14.21 29.16 12.39
N LEU A 8 14.01 30.36 11.83
CA LEU A 8 14.12 30.67 10.40
C LEU A 8 15.40 31.45 10.08
N ASN A 9 16.48 31.23 10.80
CA ASN A 9 17.77 31.86 10.51
C ASN A 9 18.40 31.18 9.32
N ASN A 10 18.96 31.96 8.38
CA ASN A 10 19.65 31.47 7.18
C ASN A 10 20.75 30.43 7.47
N ASN A 11 21.28 30.41 8.69
CA ASN A 11 22.24 29.41 9.13
C ASN A 11 21.62 28.04 9.44
N THR A 12 20.33 27.96 9.78
CA THR A 12 19.61 26.70 10.03
C THR A 12 19.44 25.93 8.71
N PHE A 13 19.25 26.64 7.60
CA PHE A 13 19.14 26.04 6.26
C PHE A 13 20.51 25.76 5.61
N ARG A 14 21.57 26.44 6.03
CA ARG A 14 22.93 26.17 5.56
C ARG A 14 23.54 24.89 6.14
N ASN A 15 23.09 24.47 7.34
CA ASN A 15 23.56 23.26 8.01
C ASN A 15 22.74 22.00 7.63
N THR A 16 21.66 22.13 6.90
CA THR A 16 21.14 21.01 6.11
C THR A 16 22.07 20.80 4.92
N ARG A 17 23.29 20.33 5.20
CA ARG A 17 24.17 19.78 4.18
C ARG A 17 23.34 18.74 3.46
N ARG A 18 22.99 19.02 2.20
CA ARG A 18 22.64 17.97 1.26
C ARG A 18 23.80 16.98 1.35
N VAL A 19 23.56 15.81 1.90
CA VAL A 19 24.53 14.75 1.84
C VAL A 19 24.76 14.53 0.35
N SER A 20 25.96 14.87 -0.10
CA SER A 20 26.37 14.77 -1.50
C SER A 20 26.20 13.31 -1.91
N GLY A 21 25.13 13.00 -2.67
CA GLY A 21 24.77 11.63 -3.05
C GLY A 21 23.28 11.26 -2.89
N GLU A 22 22.50 11.93 -2.04
CA GLU A 22 21.06 11.76 -2.04
C GLU A 22 20.43 12.61 -3.14
N GLN A 23 20.16 11.99 -4.27
CA GLN A 23 19.34 12.61 -5.32
C GLN A 23 17.98 12.94 -4.72
N ALA A 24 17.60 14.22 -4.76
CA ALA A 24 16.25 14.65 -4.36
C ALA A 24 15.23 13.77 -5.10
N MET A 25 14.25 13.23 -4.37
CA MET A 25 13.18 12.43 -4.96
C MET A 25 12.50 13.23 -6.06
N SER A 26 12.71 12.81 -7.30
CA SER A 26 11.97 13.36 -8.45
C SER A 26 10.61 12.67 -8.58
N ILE A 27 9.62 13.38 -9.10
CA ILE A 27 8.29 12.82 -9.37
C ILE A 27 8.43 11.62 -10.31
N ASP A 28 9.18 11.76 -11.38
CA ASP A 28 9.39 10.68 -12.35
C ASP A 28 10.10 9.47 -11.74
N GLY A 29 11.09 9.70 -10.87
CA GLY A 29 11.75 8.62 -10.14
C GLY A 29 10.82 7.88 -9.19
N THR A 30 9.91 8.59 -8.53
CA THR A 30 8.91 7.99 -7.64
C THR A 30 7.91 7.15 -8.43
N VAL A 31 7.37 7.71 -9.52
CA VAL A 31 6.40 7.00 -10.39
C VAL A 31 7.01 5.73 -10.97
N ASN A 32 8.25 5.81 -11.49
CA ASN A 32 8.92 4.65 -12.06
C ASN A 32 9.18 3.54 -11.03
N LYS A 33 9.62 3.91 -9.81
CA LYS A 33 9.82 2.94 -8.72
C LYS A 33 8.51 2.30 -8.28
N THR A 34 7.43 3.08 -8.20
CA THR A 34 6.10 2.56 -7.85
C THR A 34 5.58 1.63 -8.94
N ALA A 35 5.72 2.00 -10.21
CA ALA A 35 5.33 1.14 -11.33
C ALA A 35 6.12 -0.18 -11.35
N LEU A 36 7.43 -0.14 -11.11
CA LEU A 36 8.26 -1.33 -11.01
C LEU A 36 7.83 -2.22 -9.84
N SER A 37 7.59 -1.64 -8.67
CA SER A 37 7.09 -2.37 -7.50
C SER A 37 5.76 -3.06 -7.78
N LEU A 38 4.86 -2.37 -8.48
CA LEU A 38 3.58 -2.92 -8.90
C LEU A 38 3.73 -4.11 -9.85
N LEU A 39 4.62 -4.00 -10.84
CA LEU A 39 4.93 -5.11 -11.75
C LEU A 39 5.49 -6.33 -11.01
N LEU A 40 6.33 -6.13 -9.99
CA LEU A 40 6.86 -7.21 -9.17
C LEU A 40 5.74 -7.92 -8.39
N VAL A 41 4.84 -7.17 -7.77
CA VAL A 41 3.66 -7.72 -7.08
C VAL A 41 2.78 -8.51 -8.06
N MET A 42 2.49 -7.95 -9.24
CA MET A 42 1.64 -8.60 -10.23
C MET A 42 2.24 -9.91 -10.74
N THR A 43 3.54 -9.92 -11.07
CA THR A 43 4.20 -11.13 -11.60
C THR A 43 4.20 -12.27 -10.60
N SER A 44 4.49 -11.99 -9.33
CA SER A 44 4.44 -13.00 -8.27
C SER A 44 3.01 -13.44 -7.92
N ALA A 45 2.05 -12.51 -7.96
CA ALA A 45 0.64 -12.84 -7.74
C ALA A 45 0.06 -13.74 -8.84
N ILE A 46 0.41 -13.51 -10.11
CA ILE A 46 0.00 -14.39 -11.23
C ILE A 46 0.53 -15.81 -11.04
N TYR A 47 1.74 -15.96 -10.51
CA TYR A 47 2.31 -17.29 -10.25
C TYR A 47 1.47 -18.08 -9.24
N THR A 48 1.13 -17.51 -8.10
CA THR A 48 0.30 -18.18 -7.07
C THR A 48 -1.18 -18.25 -7.44
N TRP A 49 -1.68 -17.34 -8.26
CA TRP A 49 -3.01 -17.44 -8.86
C TRP A 49 -3.15 -18.72 -9.71
N ASN A 50 -2.16 -19.01 -10.53
CA ASN A 50 -2.14 -20.22 -11.37
C ASN A 50 -1.79 -21.50 -10.59
N ASN A 51 -1.22 -21.35 -9.37
CA ASN A 51 -0.84 -22.46 -8.50
C ASN A 51 -1.41 -22.23 -7.09
N PRO A 52 -2.73 -22.32 -6.87
CA PRO A 52 -3.37 -21.96 -5.60
C PRO A 52 -2.89 -22.83 -4.44
N GLU A 53 -2.51 -24.07 -4.67
CA GLU A 53 -1.95 -24.97 -3.64
C GLU A 53 -0.64 -24.41 -3.07
N VAL A 54 0.23 -23.88 -3.93
CA VAL A 54 1.48 -23.22 -3.52
C VAL A 54 1.16 -21.95 -2.73
N GLY A 55 0.18 -21.16 -3.19
CA GLY A 55 -0.26 -19.95 -2.51
C GLY A 55 -0.76 -20.22 -1.08
N LEU A 56 -1.57 -21.25 -0.89
CA LEU A 56 -2.07 -21.66 0.43
C LEU A 56 -0.97 -22.22 1.32
N ALA A 57 -0.10 -23.07 0.79
CA ALA A 57 1.01 -23.65 1.56
C ALA A 57 2.01 -22.57 2.04
N LEU A 58 2.28 -21.58 1.20
CA LEU A 58 3.22 -20.49 1.50
C LEU A 58 2.57 -19.33 2.28
N PHE A 59 1.27 -19.34 2.48
CA PHE A 59 0.53 -18.21 3.08
C PHE A 59 1.14 -17.75 4.41
N TRP A 60 1.23 -18.62 5.41
CA TRP A 60 1.76 -18.25 6.72
C TRP A 60 3.25 -17.91 6.73
N PRO A 61 4.14 -18.75 6.17
CA PRO A 61 5.56 -18.43 6.20
C PRO A 61 5.92 -17.17 5.42
N VAL A 62 5.26 -16.92 4.28
CA VAL A 62 5.52 -15.70 3.50
C VAL A 62 4.91 -14.47 4.17
N THR A 63 3.74 -14.57 4.79
CA THR A 63 3.15 -13.45 5.56
C THR A 63 4.04 -13.03 6.72
N ILE A 64 4.62 -13.99 7.47
CA ILE A 64 5.56 -13.66 8.53
C ILE A 64 6.83 -13.00 7.95
N PHE A 65 7.33 -13.53 6.84
CA PHE A 65 8.50 -12.98 6.17
C PHE A 65 8.26 -11.56 5.65
N THR A 66 7.12 -11.27 5.02
CA THR A 66 6.76 -9.91 4.58
C THR A 66 6.66 -8.94 5.75
N PHE A 67 6.08 -9.39 6.87
CA PHE A 67 6.00 -8.57 8.07
C PHE A 67 7.39 -8.21 8.62
N VAL A 68 8.33 -9.16 8.64
CA VAL A 68 9.72 -8.91 9.04
C VAL A 68 10.40 -7.91 8.09
N LEU A 69 10.24 -8.09 6.77
CA LEU A 69 10.79 -7.17 5.77
C LEU A 69 10.21 -5.75 5.94
N LEU A 70 8.91 -5.64 6.22
CA LEU A 70 8.24 -4.37 6.50
C LEU A 70 8.88 -3.69 7.71
N MET A 71 9.05 -4.41 8.81
CA MET A 71 9.70 -3.90 10.02
C MET A 71 11.13 -3.43 9.74
N ILE A 72 11.93 -4.24 9.04
CA ILE A 72 13.30 -3.85 8.65
C ILE A 72 13.28 -2.56 7.83
N THR A 73 12.36 -2.43 6.87
CA THR A 73 12.27 -1.25 6.00
C THR A 73 11.89 0.01 6.77
N ILE A 74 10.98 -0.09 7.74
CA ILE A 74 10.52 1.03 8.57
C ILE A 74 11.68 1.53 9.47
N PHE A 75 12.37 0.62 10.14
CA PHE A 75 13.43 0.99 11.09
C PHE A 75 14.77 1.31 10.41
N ASN A 76 15.04 0.70 9.25
CA ASN A 76 16.26 0.93 8.50
C ASN A 76 15.99 1.37 7.06
N LYS A 77 15.77 2.66 6.87
CA LYS A 77 15.49 3.25 5.54
C LYS A 77 16.61 3.02 4.51
N LYS A 78 17.84 2.76 4.94
CA LYS A 78 18.96 2.48 4.03
C LYS A 78 18.84 1.14 3.32
N SER A 79 18.15 0.17 3.89
CA SER A 79 17.91 -1.14 3.26
C SER A 79 16.74 -1.15 2.29
N ALA A 80 15.93 -0.07 2.24
CA ALA A 80 14.74 0.04 1.39
C ALA A 80 14.97 -0.34 -0.09
N PRO A 81 16.10 0.00 -0.74
CA PRO A 81 16.32 -0.38 -2.14
C PRO A 81 16.32 -1.89 -2.39
N ILE A 82 16.63 -2.70 -1.39
CA ILE A 82 16.67 -4.16 -1.46
C ILE A 82 15.40 -4.76 -0.84
N THR A 83 15.01 -4.26 0.33
CA THR A 83 13.87 -4.83 1.07
C THR A 83 12.53 -4.56 0.40
N VAL A 84 12.35 -3.42 -0.27
CA VAL A 84 11.08 -3.10 -0.95
C VAL A 84 10.80 -4.03 -2.14
N PRO A 85 11.72 -4.26 -3.09
CA PRO A 85 11.48 -5.22 -4.16
C PRO A 85 11.21 -6.64 -3.65
N LEU A 86 11.95 -7.08 -2.62
CA LEU A 86 11.77 -8.39 -2.02
C LEU A 86 10.40 -8.50 -1.31
N TYR A 87 9.99 -7.46 -0.60
CA TYR A 87 8.67 -7.33 -0.01
C TYR A 87 7.58 -7.42 -1.08
N CYS A 88 7.73 -6.69 -2.20
CA CYS A 88 6.75 -6.71 -3.29
C CYS A 88 6.57 -8.12 -3.88
N LEU A 89 7.65 -8.85 -4.10
CA LEU A 89 7.58 -10.23 -4.58
C LEU A 89 6.88 -11.15 -3.58
N ALA A 90 7.26 -11.07 -2.32
CA ALA A 90 6.69 -11.90 -1.27
C ALA A 90 5.20 -11.57 -1.04
N GLU A 91 4.84 -10.28 -0.97
CA GLU A 91 3.46 -9.84 -0.81
C GLU A 91 2.58 -10.26 -1.98
N GLY A 92 3.11 -10.19 -3.22
CA GLY A 92 2.39 -10.66 -4.40
C GLY A 92 2.07 -12.17 -4.34
N LEU A 93 2.96 -13.01 -3.80
CA LEU A 93 2.67 -14.43 -3.58
C LEU A 93 1.48 -14.63 -2.64
N VAL A 94 1.42 -13.86 -1.56
CA VAL A 94 0.30 -13.91 -0.59
C VAL A 94 -1.00 -13.44 -1.24
N LEU A 95 -0.96 -12.27 -1.91
CA LEU A 95 -2.13 -11.68 -2.55
C LEU A 95 -2.70 -12.57 -3.65
N GLY A 96 -1.84 -13.18 -4.48
CA GLY A 96 -2.27 -14.10 -5.53
C GLY A 96 -2.97 -15.34 -4.97
N GLY A 97 -2.42 -15.94 -3.90
CA GLY A 97 -3.03 -17.09 -3.24
C GLY A 97 -4.40 -16.78 -2.62
N ILE A 98 -4.50 -15.67 -1.88
CA ILE A 98 -5.78 -15.21 -1.30
C ILE A 98 -6.80 -14.91 -2.41
N SER A 99 -6.37 -14.22 -3.47
CA SER A 99 -7.24 -13.86 -4.58
C SER A 99 -7.78 -15.10 -5.33
N ALA A 100 -6.94 -16.11 -5.55
CA ALA A 100 -7.34 -17.38 -6.13
C ALA A 100 -8.38 -18.11 -5.26
N TYR A 101 -8.13 -18.16 -3.96
CA TYR A 101 -9.05 -18.74 -2.98
C TYR A 101 -10.40 -18.00 -2.94
N ALA A 102 -10.36 -16.66 -2.86
CA ALA A 102 -11.57 -15.84 -2.86
C ALA A 102 -12.38 -16.00 -4.15
N ASN A 103 -11.70 -16.11 -5.30
CA ASN A 103 -12.34 -16.32 -6.59
C ASN A 103 -12.97 -17.72 -6.74
N ALA A 104 -12.43 -18.73 -6.05
CA ALA A 104 -13.03 -20.05 -5.99
C ALA A 104 -14.34 -20.06 -5.17
N LEU A 105 -14.41 -19.25 -4.09
CA LEU A 105 -15.62 -19.11 -3.29
C LEU A 105 -16.68 -18.22 -3.97
N TYR A 106 -16.23 -17.12 -4.58
CA TYR A 106 -17.08 -16.11 -5.23
C TYR A 106 -16.54 -15.78 -6.61
N PRO A 107 -16.97 -16.52 -7.66
CA PRO A 107 -16.44 -16.34 -9.01
C PRO A 107 -16.56 -14.90 -9.53
N GLY A 108 -15.44 -14.33 -9.98
CA GLY A 108 -15.37 -12.98 -10.54
C GLY A 108 -15.05 -11.86 -9.54
N ILE A 109 -15.21 -12.08 -8.22
CA ILE A 109 -15.00 -11.01 -7.21
C ILE A 109 -13.53 -10.55 -7.18
N ALA A 110 -12.59 -11.47 -7.26
CA ALA A 110 -11.17 -11.14 -7.24
C ALA A 110 -10.75 -10.37 -8.50
N ASN A 111 -11.25 -10.77 -9.66
CA ASN A 111 -10.98 -10.08 -10.93
C ASN A 111 -11.49 -8.63 -10.91
N GLN A 112 -12.69 -8.40 -10.37
CA GLN A 112 -13.24 -7.04 -10.22
C GLN A 112 -12.42 -6.20 -9.24
N ALA A 113 -12.07 -6.76 -8.09
CA ALA A 113 -11.25 -6.05 -7.09
C ALA A 113 -9.87 -5.70 -7.63
N ILE A 114 -9.20 -6.62 -8.31
CA ILE A 114 -7.90 -6.42 -8.94
C ILE A 114 -8.01 -5.33 -10.02
N ALA A 115 -8.96 -5.44 -10.94
CA ALA A 115 -9.14 -4.48 -12.02
C ALA A 115 -9.39 -3.06 -11.50
N LEU A 116 -10.25 -2.92 -10.47
CA LEU A 116 -10.51 -1.63 -9.84
C LEU A 116 -9.29 -1.06 -9.14
N THR A 117 -8.59 -1.88 -8.34
CA THR A 117 -7.41 -1.42 -7.60
C THR A 117 -6.29 -0.97 -8.52
N PHE A 118 -5.93 -1.81 -9.50
CA PHE A 118 -4.87 -1.46 -10.44
C PHE A 118 -5.29 -0.36 -11.41
N GLY A 119 -6.56 -0.33 -11.83
CA GLY A 119 -7.11 0.73 -12.67
C GLY A 119 -7.03 2.10 -11.99
N ILE A 120 -7.46 2.20 -10.74
CA ILE A 120 -7.38 3.44 -9.96
C ILE A 120 -5.91 3.83 -9.72
N LEU A 121 -5.05 2.88 -9.36
CA LEU A 121 -3.64 3.16 -9.14
C LEU A 121 -2.93 3.63 -10.42
N ALA A 122 -3.17 2.98 -11.56
CA ALA A 122 -2.64 3.39 -12.85
C ALA A 122 -3.12 4.79 -13.25
N ALA A 123 -4.41 5.09 -13.05
CA ALA A 123 -4.97 6.40 -13.30
C ALA A 123 -4.32 7.48 -12.42
N LEU A 124 -4.17 7.21 -11.12
CA LEU A 124 -3.50 8.14 -10.20
C LEU A 124 -2.02 8.35 -10.55
N LEU A 125 -1.29 7.30 -10.93
CA LEU A 125 0.11 7.42 -11.37
C LEU A 125 0.22 8.24 -12.65
N PHE A 126 -0.69 8.05 -13.60
CA PHE A 126 -0.75 8.82 -14.83
C PHE A 126 -1.04 10.29 -14.56
N LEU A 127 -2.04 10.59 -13.74
CA LEU A 127 -2.42 11.96 -13.36
C LEU A 127 -1.29 12.66 -12.57
N TYR A 128 -0.57 11.92 -11.73
CA TYR A 128 0.54 12.44 -10.98
C TYR A 128 1.78 12.71 -11.89
N LYS A 129 2.07 11.80 -12.82
CA LYS A 129 3.15 11.94 -13.79
C LYS A 129 2.89 13.11 -14.76
N SER A 130 1.65 13.27 -15.23
CA SER A 130 1.24 14.39 -16.10
C SER A 130 1.13 15.74 -15.37
N ARG A 131 1.39 15.76 -14.04
CA ARG A 131 1.29 16.95 -13.18
C ARG A 131 -0.12 17.59 -13.14
N LEU A 132 -1.13 16.87 -13.55
CA LEU A 132 -2.54 17.30 -13.44
C LEU A 132 -3.00 17.29 -11.98
N ILE A 133 -2.47 16.39 -11.18
CA ILE A 133 -2.70 16.33 -9.75
C ILE A 133 -1.37 16.49 -9.02
N ALA A 134 -1.34 17.39 -8.04
CA ALA A 134 -0.23 17.54 -7.12
C ALA A 134 -0.59 16.89 -5.76
N ALA A 135 0.38 16.24 -5.12
CA ALA A 135 0.22 15.70 -3.77
C ALA A 135 0.21 16.82 -2.72
N THR A 136 -0.82 17.68 -2.77
CA THR A 136 -1.04 18.76 -1.81
C THR A 136 -1.48 18.20 -0.45
N GLU A 137 -1.37 19.00 0.61
CA GLU A 137 -1.85 18.60 1.94
C GLU A 137 -3.35 18.27 1.94
N ASN A 138 -4.15 19.03 1.19
CA ASN A 138 -5.59 18.76 1.05
C ASN A 138 -5.87 17.44 0.33
N PHE A 139 -5.07 17.10 -0.69
CA PHE A 139 -5.16 15.81 -1.37
C PHE A 139 -4.82 14.64 -0.43
N LYS A 140 -3.75 14.77 0.36
CA LYS A 140 -3.36 13.78 1.38
C LYS A 140 -4.46 13.58 2.43
N LEU A 141 -5.04 14.68 2.93
CA LEU A 141 -6.16 14.63 3.87
C LEU A 141 -7.39 13.94 3.25
N GLY A 142 -7.70 14.20 1.98
CA GLY A 142 -8.79 13.56 1.26
C GLY A 142 -8.59 12.04 1.16
N VAL A 143 -7.40 11.59 0.74
CA VAL A 143 -7.05 10.16 0.66
C VAL A 143 -7.10 9.51 2.03
N PHE A 144 -6.53 10.17 3.06
CA PHE A 144 -6.57 9.66 4.44
C PHE A 144 -8.00 9.50 4.94
N SER A 145 -8.85 10.52 4.76
CA SER A 145 -10.25 10.50 5.18
C SER A 145 -11.06 9.42 4.47
N ALA A 146 -10.84 9.23 3.17
CA ALA A 146 -11.50 8.16 2.40
C ALA A 146 -11.08 6.77 2.91
N THR A 147 -9.77 6.56 3.13
CA THR A 147 -9.24 5.30 3.66
C THR A 147 -9.78 5.01 5.06
N PHE A 148 -9.81 6.03 5.91
CA PHE A 148 -10.32 5.91 7.28
C PHE A 148 -11.84 5.63 7.30
N GLY A 149 -12.60 6.26 6.38
CA GLY A 149 -14.03 5.97 6.20
C GLY A 149 -14.29 4.51 5.83
N ILE A 150 -13.51 3.95 4.91
CA ILE A 150 -13.58 2.53 4.54
C ILE A 150 -13.24 1.64 5.75
N LEU A 151 -12.19 1.97 6.49
CA LEU A 151 -11.79 1.23 7.69
C LEU A 151 -12.94 1.19 8.72
N ILE A 152 -13.60 2.32 8.97
CA ILE A 152 -14.75 2.40 9.89
C ILE A 152 -15.87 1.45 9.44
N ILE A 153 -16.21 1.44 8.15
CA ILE A 153 -17.24 0.54 7.60
C ILE A 153 -16.88 -0.93 7.86
N TYR A 154 -15.64 -1.31 7.62
CA TYR A 154 -15.18 -2.68 7.87
C TYR A 154 -15.17 -3.08 9.35
N VAL A 155 -14.91 -2.14 10.25
CA VAL A 155 -14.96 -2.38 11.71
C VAL A 155 -16.41 -2.45 12.20
N LEU A 156 -17.29 -1.60 11.69
CA LEU A 156 -18.71 -1.56 12.12
C LEU A 156 -19.52 -2.75 11.57
N ASN A 157 -19.18 -3.26 10.40
CA ASN A 157 -19.93 -4.34 9.75
C ASN A 157 -20.02 -5.61 10.62
N PRO A 158 -18.94 -6.20 11.17
CA PRO A 158 -19.04 -7.35 12.07
C PRO A 158 -19.78 -7.03 13.35
N VAL A 159 -19.65 -5.81 13.89
CA VAL A 159 -20.37 -5.39 15.12
C VAL A 159 -21.88 -5.35 14.88
N SER A 160 -22.32 -4.82 13.73
CA SER A 160 -23.75 -4.82 13.36
C SER A 160 -24.31 -6.23 13.22
N TYR A 161 -23.56 -7.14 12.57
CA TYR A 161 -24.00 -8.54 12.41
C TYR A 161 -24.13 -9.27 13.75
N THR A 162 -23.23 -9.06 14.68
CA THR A 162 -23.28 -9.70 16.00
C THR A 162 -24.41 -9.13 16.85
N HIS A 163 -24.65 -7.84 16.81
CA HIS A 163 -25.76 -7.21 17.57
C HIS A 163 -27.14 -7.55 17.02
N LEU A 164 -27.33 -7.55 15.71
CA LEU A 164 -28.62 -7.89 15.10
C LEU A 164 -28.99 -9.35 15.32
N ARG A 165 -28.02 -10.28 15.22
CA ARG A 165 -28.23 -11.70 15.44
C ARG A 165 -28.51 -12.04 16.90
N ALA A 166 -27.95 -11.29 17.85
CA ALA A 166 -28.24 -11.47 19.28
C ALA A 166 -29.70 -11.10 19.64
N HIS A 167 -30.29 -10.17 18.90
CA HIS A 167 -31.70 -9.81 19.09
C HIS A 167 -32.71 -10.84 18.49
N GLU A 168 -32.33 -11.50 17.39
CA GLU A 168 -33.18 -12.53 16.77
C GLU A 168 -33.26 -13.82 17.63
N THR A 169 -32.21 -14.17 18.37
CA THR A 169 -32.17 -15.38 19.20
C THR A 169 -32.79 -15.19 20.58
N SER A 170 -33.14 -13.97 20.98
CA SER A 170 -33.77 -13.63 22.28
C SER A 170 -35.31 -13.59 22.22
N GLY A 171 -35.91 -13.95 21.10
CA GLY A 171 -37.35 -13.84 20.84
C GLY A 171 -38.11 -15.15 20.81
N TYR A 172 -37.53 -16.27 21.30
CA TYR A 172 -38.22 -17.54 21.49
C TYR A 172 -38.15 -18.01 22.93
#